data_1c17908e9cdbea4ae3c0d3745c13dd2e
#
_entry.id   1c17908e9cdbea4ae3c0d3745c13dd2e
#
_cell.length_a   1.000
_cell.length_b   1.000
_cell.length_c   1.000
_cell.angle_alpha   90.00
_cell.angle_beta   90.00
_cell.angle_gamma   90.00
#
_symmetry.space_group_name_H-M   'P 1'
#
loop_
_entity.id
_entity.type
_entity.pdbx_description
1 polymer ?
#
loop_
_entity_poly.entity_id
_entity_poly.type
_entity_poly.pdbx_seq_one_letter_code
_entity_poly.pdbx_strand_id
1 'polypeptide(L)'
;KVQGAVIGIDLGTTNSCVSIMEGKTPRVIENSEGGRTTPSVVAFSKDGGELLVGVPAKRQAVVNPTNTLFATKRLIGRRFDDATVKKDIDQVPYKIVPHSNGDAWVEADGKKYSPSQVGGFVVGKMKETAESYLGKTVKNAVITVPAYFNDSQRQATKDAGQIAGLNVLRVINEPTAAALAYGLEKNQDKVVAVYDLGGGTFDISILEIQSSVFEVKSTNGDTHLGGEDFDIVLLRSIMEEFKKTEGIDLGKDRMAVQRIREAAEKAKIELSSTMQTDINLPYITADASGPKHIMQKLSRSQFQSLVKPLLDRTVEPCKKALKDAGVSPKEISDVILVGGMSRMPKVMESVKEIFGREPSKSVNPDEAVAIGAAIQGGVLAGDVTDVLLLDVTPLSLGIET
;
A
#
# COMPACT_ATOMS: atom_id res chain seq x y z
N LYS A 1 30.76 1.42 -11.00
CA LYS A 1 30.54 0.70 -9.74
C LYS A 1 29.76 1.59 -8.76
N VAL A 2 28.65 1.10 -8.25
CA VAL A 2 27.82 1.81 -7.28
C VAL A 2 28.58 1.95 -5.96
N GLN A 3 28.62 3.16 -5.41
CA GLN A 3 29.29 3.43 -4.14
C GLN A 3 28.30 3.63 -3.01
N GLY A 4 28.53 2.96 -1.89
CA GLY A 4 27.73 3.07 -0.71
C GLY A 4 26.52 2.13 -0.69
N ALA A 5 25.76 2.19 0.38
CA ALA A 5 24.59 1.36 0.58
C ALA A 5 23.49 1.72 -0.43
N VAL A 6 22.79 0.70 -0.92
CA VAL A 6 21.61 0.86 -1.76
C VAL A 6 20.41 0.40 -0.96
N ILE A 7 19.45 1.29 -0.72
CA ILE A 7 18.22 0.96 0.01
C ILE A 7 17.11 0.58 -0.98
N GLY A 8 16.24 -0.33 -0.54
CA GLY A 8 15.05 -0.71 -1.29
C GLY A 8 13.83 -0.03 -0.66
N ILE A 9 13.04 0.66 -1.49
CA ILE A 9 11.87 1.40 -1.02
C ILE A 9 10.63 0.90 -1.74
N ASP A 10 9.65 0.47 -0.97
CA ASP A 10 8.28 0.30 -1.41
C ASP A 10 7.54 1.61 -1.09
N LEU A 11 7.31 2.42 -2.12
CA LEU A 11 6.54 3.65 -2.01
C LEU A 11 5.07 3.31 -2.24
N GLY A 12 4.38 2.83 -1.20
CA GLY A 12 3.00 2.38 -1.30
C GLY A 12 1.99 3.51 -1.27
N THR A 13 0.79 3.25 -1.77
CA THR A 13 -0.32 4.22 -1.76
C THR A 13 -0.71 4.60 -0.33
N THR A 14 -0.77 3.63 0.56
CA THR A 14 -1.19 3.81 1.97
C THR A 14 -0.01 3.79 2.92
N ASN A 15 0.91 2.83 2.75
CA ASN A 15 2.08 2.66 3.61
C ASN A 15 3.32 2.45 2.75
N SER A 16 4.45 2.90 3.26
CA SER A 16 5.77 2.72 2.65
C SER A 16 6.67 1.91 3.55
N CYS A 17 7.66 1.27 2.97
CA CYS A 17 8.56 0.37 3.68
C CYS A 17 9.97 0.53 3.10
N VAL A 18 10.99 0.48 3.95
CA VAL A 18 12.39 0.54 3.53
C VAL A 18 13.15 -0.68 4.04
N SER A 19 14.00 -1.23 3.19
CA SER A 19 14.79 -2.41 3.48
C SER A 19 16.21 -2.25 2.94
N ILE A 20 17.15 -2.94 3.57
CA ILE A 20 18.56 -3.01 3.14
C ILE A 20 19.05 -4.44 3.15
N MET A 21 20.13 -4.69 2.44
CA MET A 21 20.84 -5.96 2.57
C MET A 21 21.90 -5.85 3.68
N GLU A 22 21.87 -6.80 4.60
CA GLU A 22 22.93 -7.03 5.58
C GLU A 22 23.64 -8.33 5.17
N GLY A 23 24.74 -8.19 4.43
CA GLY A 23 25.35 -9.34 3.77
C GLY A 23 24.41 -9.92 2.71
N LYS A 24 23.98 -11.17 2.89
CA LYS A 24 23.06 -11.85 1.97
C LYS A 24 21.60 -11.87 2.47
N THR A 25 21.34 -11.23 3.60
CA THR A 25 20.03 -11.25 4.25
C THR A 25 19.38 -9.87 4.16
N PRO A 26 18.16 -9.75 3.60
CA PRO A 26 17.44 -8.48 3.62
C PRO A 26 16.92 -8.18 5.02
N ARG A 27 16.93 -6.90 5.38
CA ARG A 27 16.43 -6.42 6.66
C ARG A 27 15.50 -5.22 6.43
N VAL A 28 14.28 -5.31 6.94
CA VAL A 28 13.34 -4.18 6.99
C VAL A 28 13.72 -3.30 8.17
N ILE A 29 13.77 -1.99 7.94
CA ILE A 29 14.20 -1.03 8.94
C ILE A 29 12.98 -0.44 9.63
N GLU A 30 12.98 -0.46 10.96
CA GLU A 30 11.93 0.16 11.77
C GLU A 30 12.08 1.68 11.76
N ASN A 31 10.94 2.38 11.72
CA ASN A 31 10.92 3.84 11.83
C ASN A 31 11.11 4.30 13.28
N SER A 32 11.13 5.62 13.51
CA SER A 32 11.34 6.20 14.84
C SER A 32 10.25 5.85 15.86
N GLU A 33 9.08 5.43 15.39
CA GLU A 33 7.97 4.98 16.23
C GLU A 33 7.95 3.45 16.43
N GLY A 34 8.96 2.74 15.93
CA GLY A 34 9.09 1.29 16.04
C GLY A 34 8.29 0.50 15.01
N GLY A 35 7.66 1.17 14.06
CA GLY A 35 6.90 0.50 12.99
C GLY A 35 7.80 0.05 11.84
N ARG A 36 7.47 -1.09 11.27
CA ARG A 36 8.17 -1.64 10.09
C ARG A 36 7.66 -1.05 8.78
N THR A 37 6.49 -0.43 8.82
CA THR A 37 5.94 0.36 7.71
C THR A 37 5.64 1.76 8.21
N THR A 38 5.62 2.73 7.29
CA THR A 38 5.37 4.13 7.58
C THR A 38 4.19 4.60 6.74
N PRO A 39 3.18 5.25 7.35
CA PRO A 39 2.07 5.80 6.56
C PRO A 39 2.57 6.77 5.49
N SER A 40 2.06 6.60 4.27
CA SER A 40 2.36 7.50 3.15
C SER A 40 1.51 8.77 3.24
N VAL A 41 1.62 9.47 4.36
CA VAL A 41 0.82 10.64 4.73
C VAL A 41 1.75 11.82 5.00
N VAL A 42 1.40 12.96 4.41
CA VAL A 42 2.16 14.21 4.55
C VAL A 42 1.20 15.30 5.00
N ALA A 43 1.54 16.02 6.05
CA ALA A 43 0.70 17.10 6.56
C ALA A 43 1.52 18.36 6.85
N PHE A 44 0.83 19.49 6.83
CA PHE A 44 1.35 20.77 7.29
C PHE A 44 0.55 21.18 8.52
N SER A 45 1.19 21.26 9.67
CA SER A 45 0.51 21.48 10.94
C SER A 45 -0.32 22.76 10.92
N LYS A 46 -1.43 22.77 11.69
CA LYS A 46 -2.26 23.97 11.85
C LYS A 46 -1.49 25.13 12.47
N ASP A 47 -0.58 24.79 13.40
CA ASP A 47 0.20 25.77 14.14
C ASP A 47 1.59 25.91 13.50
N GLY A 48 1.74 26.91 12.62
CA GLY A 48 3.01 27.25 12.02
C GLY A 48 3.40 26.52 10.73
N GLY A 49 2.55 25.63 10.21
CA GLY A 49 2.80 24.97 8.90
C GLY A 49 3.99 24.03 8.89
N GLU A 50 4.32 23.42 10.03
CA GLU A 50 5.38 22.43 10.14
C GLU A 50 5.06 21.20 9.30
N LEU A 51 6.07 20.73 8.53
CA LEU A 51 5.94 19.52 7.73
C LEU A 51 5.97 18.27 8.61
N LEU A 52 4.94 17.47 8.50
CA LEU A 52 4.83 16.18 9.19
C LEU A 52 4.74 15.06 8.15
N VAL A 53 5.45 13.96 8.36
CA VAL A 53 5.44 12.80 7.46
C VAL A 53 5.29 11.53 8.27
N GLY A 54 4.42 10.64 7.81
CA GLY A 54 4.21 9.34 8.43
C GLY A 54 3.23 9.37 9.58
N VAL A 55 3.56 8.70 10.68
CA VAL A 55 2.69 8.56 11.85
C VAL A 55 2.23 9.90 12.42
N PRO A 56 3.11 10.90 12.62
CA PRO A 56 2.66 12.21 13.12
C PRO A 56 1.64 12.88 12.19
N ALA A 57 1.84 12.76 10.88
CA ALA A 57 0.90 13.31 9.90
C ALA A 57 -0.46 12.62 9.99
N LYS A 58 -0.47 11.30 10.05
CA LYS A 58 -1.70 10.51 10.15
C LYS A 58 -2.48 10.82 11.43
N ARG A 59 -1.80 10.95 12.57
CA ARG A 59 -2.44 11.20 13.86
C ARG A 59 -3.23 12.49 13.91
N GLN A 60 -2.77 13.55 13.27
CA GLN A 60 -3.40 14.86 13.30
C GLN A 60 -4.39 15.09 12.14
N ALA A 61 -4.59 14.10 11.27
CA ALA A 61 -5.43 14.24 10.08
C ALA A 61 -6.87 14.64 10.42
N VAL A 62 -7.43 14.10 11.47
CA VAL A 62 -8.82 14.35 11.88
C VAL A 62 -9.08 15.83 12.21
N VAL A 63 -8.09 16.52 12.78
CA VAL A 63 -8.20 17.93 13.15
C VAL A 63 -7.65 18.87 12.09
N ASN A 64 -7.08 18.36 11.02
CA ASN A 64 -6.44 19.13 9.96
C ASN A 64 -6.62 18.46 8.57
N PRO A 65 -7.85 18.10 8.20
CA PRO A 65 -8.08 17.29 7.00
C PRO A 65 -7.70 17.96 5.69
N THR A 66 -7.85 19.29 5.59
CA THR A 66 -7.57 20.03 4.34
C THR A 66 -6.09 20.19 4.05
N ASN A 67 -5.23 20.01 5.05
CA ASN A 67 -3.76 20.14 4.93
C ASN A 67 -3.04 18.81 5.17
N THR A 68 -3.76 17.69 5.08
CA THR A 68 -3.22 16.35 5.22
C THR A 68 -3.38 15.60 3.91
N LEU A 69 -2.26 15.28 3.29
CA LEU A 69 -2.21 14.65 1.97
C LEU A 69 -1.96 13.14 2.12
N PHE A 70 -2.77 12.36 1.44
CA PHE A 70 -2.65 10.90 1.42
C PHE A 70 -3.12 10.35 0.07
N ALA A 71 -2.74 9.12 -0.23
CA ALA A 71 -3.08 8.43 -1.48
C ALA A 71 -2.67 9.21 -2.75
N THR A 72 -1.67 10.08 -2.65
CA THR A 72 -1.22 10.91 -3.78
C THR A 72 -0.54 10.09 -4.88
N LYS A 73 -0.12 8.87 -4.59
CA LYS A 73 0.39 7.93 -5.60
C LYS A 73 -0.62 7.69 -6.72
N ARG A 74 -1.91 7.77 -6.43
CA ARG A 74 -2.97 7.64 -7.45
C ARG A 74 -2.92 8.75 -8.49
N LEU A 75 -2.31 9.89 -8.15
CA LEU A 75 -2.22 11.08 -9.01
C LEU A 75 -0.89 11.16 -9.76
N ILE A 76 0.11 10.39 -9.33
CA ILE A 76 1.48 10.54 -9.85
C ILE A 76 1.52 10.27 -11.36
N GLY A 77 2.13 11.18 -12.11
CA GLY A 77 2.23 11.07 -13.56
C GLY A 77 0.92 11.19 -14.32
N ARG A 78 -0.17 11.65 -13.66
CA ARG A 78 -1.49 11.76 -14.29
C ARG A 78 -1.89 13.19 -14.55
N ARG A 79 -2.74 13.35 -15.55
CA ARG A 79 -3.32 14.65 -15.87
C ARG A 79 -4.56 14.92 -15.04
N PHE A 80 -4.83 16.18 -14.78
CA PHE A 80 -6.00 16.61 -13.97
C PHE A 80 -7.33 16.17 -14.61
N ASP A 81 -7.42 16.13 -15.93
CA ASP A 81 -8.64 15.72 -16.65
C ASP A 81 -8.81 14.21 -16.81
N ASP A 82 -7.88 13.43 -16.28
CA ASP A 82 -7.97 11.96 -16.26
C ASP A 82 -9.21 11.52 -15.46
N ALA A 83 -9.95 10.56 -16.00
CA ALA A 83 -11.18 10.05 -15.36
C ALA A 83 -10.94 9.45 -13.97
N THR A 84 -9.78 8.82 -13.75
CA THR A 84 -9.43 8.27 -12.44
C THR A 84 -9.15 9.37 -11.42
N VAL A 85 -8.55 10.49 -11.85
CA VAL A 85 -8.30 11.66 -10.99
C VAL A 85 -9.62 12.28 -10.54
N LYS A 86 -10.61 12.32 -11.41
CA LYS A 86 -11.95 12.87 -11.07
C LYS A 86 -12.61 12.11 -9.93
N LYS A 87 -12.44 10.80 -9.86
CA LYS A 87 -12.94 9.99 -8.73
C LYS A 87 -12.27 10.39 -7.42
N ASP A 88 -10.96 10.64 -7.46
CA ASP A 88 -10.21 11.02 -6.26
C ASP A 88 -10.60 12.41 -5.76
N ILE A 89 -10.91 13.35 -6.65
CA ILE A 89 -11.34 14.71 -6.29
C ILE A 89 -12.55 14.65 -5.34
N ASP A 90 -13.50 13.76 -5.60
CA ASP A 90 -14.71 13.65 -4.80
C ASP A 90 -14.52 12.90 -3.48
N GLN A 91 -13.41 12.18 -3.33
CA GLN A 91 -13.18 11.27 -2.19
C GLN A 91 -12.22 11.80 -1.14
N VAL A 92 -11.48 12.86 -1.44
CA VAL A 92 -10.44 13.36 -0.52
C VAL A 92 -10.83 14.75 0.04
N PRO A 93 -10.46 15.05 1.30
CA PRO A 93 -10.77 16.35 1.91
C PRO A 93 -9.83 17.47 1.49
N TYR A 94 -8.66 17.17 0.94
CA TYR A 94 -7.74 18.17 0.40
C TYR A 94 -8.08 18.47 -1.06
N LYS A 95 -7.52 19.56 -1.58
CA LYS A 95 -7.78 19.99 -2.95
C LYS A 95 -6.83 19.33 -3.94
N ILE A 96 -7.39 18.77 -5.01
CA ILE A 96 -6.65 18.34 -6.19
C ILE A 96 -6.87 19.43 -7.23
N VAL A 97 -5.79 19.98 -7.79
CA VAL A 97 -5.82 21.16 -8.66
C VAL A 97 -5.04 20.91 -9.94
N PRO A 98 -5.39 21.60 -11.05
CA PRO A 98 -4.58 21.51 -12.27
C PRO A 98 -3.35 22.39 -12.16
N HIS A 99 -2.20 21.84 -12.58
CA HIS A 99 -1.00 22.66 -12.80
C HIS A 99 -1.08 23.33 -14.18
N SER A 100 -0.23 24.32 -14.43
CA SER A 100 -0.21 25.08 -15.69
C SER A 100 -0.02 24.21 -16.93
N ASN A 101 0.68 23.06 -16.79
CA ASN A 101 0.87 22.09 -17.86
C ASN A 101 -0.27 21.06 -18.01
N GLY A 102 -1.29 21.14 -17.14
CA GLY A 102 -2.44 20.23 -17.14
C GLY A 102 -2.30 19.00 -16.24
N ASP A 103 -1.18 18.83 -15.55
CA ASP A 103 -1.00 17.72 -14.62
C ASP A 103 -1.83 17.90 -13.35
N ALA A 104 -2.18 16.77 -12.72
CA ALA A 104 -2.84 16.78 -11.42
C ALA A 104 -1.83 17.13 -10.32
N TRP A 105 -2.12 18.19 -9.58
CA TRP A 105 -1.35 18.63 -8.41
C TRP A 105 -2.27 18.66 -7.20
N VAL A 106 -1.72 18.86 -6.02
CA VAL A 106 -2.47 18.97 -4.77
C VAL A 106 -2.14 20.28 -4.07
N GLU A 107 -3.06 20.73 -3.20
CA GLU A 107 -2.87 21.96 -2.45
C GLU A 107 -2.96 21.68 -0.96
N ALA A 108 -2.03 22.23 -0.20
CA ALA A 108 -2.02 22.19 1.25
C ALA A 108 -1.28 23.43 1.78
N ASP A 109 -1.76 23.96 2.90
CA ASP A 109 -1.15 25.14 3.55
C ASP A 109 -0.96 26.33 2.58
N GLY A 110 -1.94 26.54 1.68
CA GLY A 110 -1.90 27.62 0.70
C GLY A 110 -0.87 27.45 -0.41
N LYS A 111 -0.24 26.31 -0.53
CA LYS A 111 0.78 26.02 -1.56
C LYS A 111 0.37 24.82 -2.40
N LYS A 112 0.88 24.78 -3.63
CA LYS A 112 0.63 23.68 -4.58
C LYS A 112 1.84 22.78 -4.65
N TYR A 113 1.59 21.48 -4.65
CA TYR A 113 2.62 20.45 -4.71
C TYR A 113 2.30 19.44 -5.81
N SER A 114 3.33 19.00 -6.54
CA SER A 114 3.19 17.88 -7.45
C SER A 114 3.10 16.57 -6.63
N PRO A 115 2.48 15.53 -7.18
CA PRO A 115 2.52 14.20 -6.54
C PRO A 115 3.95 13.70 -6.33
N SER A 116 4.89 14.04 -7.21
CA SER A 116 6.32 13.71 -7.05
C SER A 116 6.93 14.41 -5.84
N GLN A 117 6.56 15.66 -5.56
CA GLN A 117 7.03 16.38 -4.38
C GLN A 117 6.49 15.74 -3.10
N VAL A 118 5.21 15.37 -3.09
CA VAL A 118 4.62 14.68 -1.93
C VAL A 118 5.27 13.31 -1.74
N GLY A 119 5.44 12.55 -2.82
CA GLY A 119 6.19 11.30 -2.80
C GLY A 119 7.63 11.49 -2.31
N GLY A 120 8.24 12.59 -2.69
CA GLY A 120 9.59 12.97 -2.24
C GLY A 120 9.69 13.17 -0.72
N PHE A 121 8.66 13.75 -0.10
CA PHE A 121 8.62 13.86 1.37
C PHE A 121 8.57 12.47 2.01
N VAL A 122 7.77 11.55 1.47
CA VAL A 122 7.67 10.18 1.98
C VAL A 122 8.99 9.42 1.77
N VAL A 123 9.56 9.51 0.58
CA VAL A 123 10.87 8.90 0.27
C VAL A 123 11.95 9.48 1.17
N GLY A 124 11.92 10.78 1.44
CA GLY A 124 12.83 11.44 2.38
C GLY A 124 12.74 10.86 3.78
N LYS A 125 11.54 10.52 4.23
CA LYS A 125 11.34 9.85 5.53
C LYS A 125 11.93 8.43 5.50
N MET A 126 11.81 7.71 4.41
CA MET A 126 12.42 6.39 4.25
C MET A 126 13.96 6.48 4.26
N LYS A 127 14.50 7.47 3.58
CA LYS A 127 15.93 7.76 3.58
C LYS A 127 16.43 8.07 4.98
N GLU A 128 15.76 8.96 5.71
CA GLU A 128 16.08 9.32 7.10
C GLU A 128 16.06 8.08 8.01
N THR A 129 15.04 7.24 7.87
CA THR A 129 14.92 6.00 8.64
C THR A 129 16.12 5.09 8.39
N ALA A 130 16.52 4.92 7.13
CA ALA A 130 17.68 4.12 6.77
C ALA A 130 18.99 4.72 7.29
N GLU A 131 19.16 6.04 7.18
CA GLU A 131 20.36 6.75 7.65
C GLU A 131 20.51 6.65 9.15
N SER A 132 19.43 6.76 9.91
CA SER A 132 19.44 6.62 11.38
C SER A 132 19.90 5.23 11.79
N TYR A 133 19.44 4.21 11.09
CA TYR A 133 19.83 2.82 11.35
C TYR A 133 21.30 2.55 11.00
N LEU A 134 21.73 3.02 9.83
CA LEU A 134 23.09 2.77 9.32
C LEU A 134 24.15 3.68 9.95
N GLY A 135 23.76 4.80 10.55
CA GLY A 135 24.67 5.80 11.09
C GLY A 135 25.50 6.52 10.03
N LYS A 136 25.01 6.56 8.81
CA LYS A 136 25.68 7.23 7.67
C LYS A 136 24.71 7.68 6.61
N THR A 137 25.16 8.58 5.74
CA THR A 137 24.36 9.09 4.62
C THR A 137 24.11 8.02 3.58
N VAL A 138 22.86 7.92 3.11
CA VAL A 138 22.44 7.04 2.03
C VAL A 138 22.24 7.86 0.77
N LYS A 139 22.82 7.42 -0.35
CA LYS A 139 22.77 8.13 -1.62
C LYS A 139 22.00 7.40 -2.72
N ASN A 140 21.83 6.07 -2.60
CA ASN A 140 21.31 5.25 -3.68
C ASN A 140 20.09 4.45 -3.23
N ALA A 141 19.13 4.31 -4.15
CA ALA A 141 17.91 3.56 -3.89
C ALA A 141 17.40 2.81 -5.11
N VAL A 142 16.68 1.74 -4.86
CA VAL A 142 15.77 1.08 -5.80
C VAL A 142 14.37 1.36 -5.29
N ILE A 143 13.50 1.87 -6.15
CA ILE A 143 12.11 2.19 -5.81
C ILE A 143 11.18 1.32 -6.67
N THR A 144 10.09 0.87 -6.11
CA THR A 144 9.13 0.01 -6.80
C THR A 144 7.92 0.78 -7.31
N VAL A 145 7.33 0.27 -8.39
CA VAL A 145 6.11 0.81 -9.00
C VAL A 145 5.17 -0.32 -9.37
N PRO A 146 3.85 -0.06 -9.43
CA PRO A 146 2.93 -1.03 -10.00
C PRO A 146 3.33 -1.41 -11.41
N ALA A 147 3.11 -2.67 -11.79
CA ALA A 147 3.49 -3.17 -13.10
C ALA A 147 2.80 -2.41 -14.26
N TYR A 148 1.62 -1.85 -14.02
CA TYR A 148 0.86 -1.11 -15.02
C TYR A 148 1.30 0.36 -15.20
N PHE A 149 2.23 0.87 -14.40
CA PHE A 149 2.69 2.25 -14.55
C PHE A 149 3.30 2.46 -15.94
N ASN A 150 2.90 3.54 -16.59
CA ASN A 150 3.49 3.99 -17.84
C ASN A 150 4.81 4.74 -17.60
N ASP A 151 5.46 5.16 -18.69
CA ASP A 151 6.75 5.87 -18.60
C ASP A 151 6.65 7.17 -17.82
N SER A 152 5.58 7.92 -17.98
CA SER A 152 5.34 9.17 -17.25
C SER A 152 5.25 8.93 -15.74
N GLN A 153 4.53 7.91 -15.32
CA GLN A 153 4.38 7.55 -13.91
C GLN A 153 5.68 7.00 -13.33
N ARG A 154 6.45 6.24 -14.09
CA ARG A 154 7.76 5.72 -13.69
C ARG A 154 8.76 6.85 -13.53
N GLN A 155 8.78 7.80 -14.47
CA GLN A 155 9.64 8.98 -14.37
C GLN A 155 9.27 9.84 -13.18
N ALA A 156 7.98 10.05 -12.93
CA ALA A 156 7.51 10.84 -11.78
C ALA A 156 7.88 10.18 -10.44
N THR A 157 7.89 8.86 -10.38
CA THR A 157 8.35 8.11 -9.19
C THR A 157 9.86 8.28 -9.00
N LYS A 158 10.62 8.20 -10.08
CA LYS A 158 12.06 8.46 -10.07
C LYS A 158 12.36 9.89 -9.60
N ASP A 159 11.57 10.86 -10.07
CA ASP A 159 11.66 12.26 -9.63
C ASP A 159 11.44 12.41 -8.13
N ALA A 160 10.50 11.68 -7.56
CA ALA A 160 10.25 11.68 -6.11
C ALA A 160 11.52 11.26 -5.33
N GLY A 161 12.21 10.23 -5.80
CA GLY A 161 13.48 9.80 -5.20
C GLY A 161 14.57 10.86 -5.32
N GLN A 162 14.66 11.51 -6.47
CA GLN A 162 15.64 12.59 -6.72
C GLN A 162 15.37 13.81 -5.85
N ILE A 163 14.10 14.18 -5.68
CA ILE A 163 13.68 15.29 -4.80
C ILE A 163 14.14 15.01 -3.36
N ALA A 164 14.10 13.75 -2.92
CA ALA A 164 14.57 13.34 -1.60
C ALA A 164 16.09 13.26 -1.47
N GLY A 165 16.83 13.52 -2.55
CA GLY A 165 18.29 13.49 -2.55
C GLY A 165 18.90 12.13 -2.81
N LEU A 166 18.16 11.23 -3.46
CA LEU A 166 18.63 9.89 -3.80
C LEU A 166 18.90 9.75 -5.29
N ASN A 167 19.93 8.97 -5.61
CA ASN A 167 20.11 8.42 -6.94
C ASN A 167 19.22 7.20 -7.07
N VAL A 168 18.19 7.27 -7.87
CA VAL A 168 17.33 6.14 -8.15
C VAL A 168 17.98 5.29 -9.23
N LEU A 169 18.61 4.21 -8.81
CA LEU A 169 19.37 3.33 -9.71
C LEU A 169 18.45 2.51 -10.61
N ARG A 170 17.32 2.10 -10.07
CA ARG A 170 16.31 1.32 -10.77
C ARG A 170 14.93 1.63 -10.22
N VAL A 171 13.95 1.60 -11.11
CA VAL A 171 12.53 1.52 -10.78
C VAL A 171 12.08 0.14 -11.24
N ILE A 172 11.63 -0.69 -10.31
CA ILE A 172 11.25 -2.07 -10.59
C ILE A 172 9.77 -2.32 -10.30
N ASN A 173 9.20 -3.31 -10.98
CA ASN A 173 7.78 -3.65 -10.80
C ASN A 173 7.54 -4.31 -9.45
N GLU A 174 6.48 -3.87 -8.75
CA GLU A 174 6.11 -4.41 -7.44
C GLU A 174 5.93 -5.92 -7.43
N PRO A 175 5.22 -6.53 -8.40
CA PRO A 175 5.05 -7.98 -8.37
C PRO A 175 6.34 -8.75 -8.62
N THR A 176 7.25 -8.24 -9.44
CA THR A 176 8.55 -8.90 -9.64
C THR A 176 9.43 -8.78 -8.41
N ALA A 177 9.40 -7.64 -7.73
CA ALA A 177 10.09 -7.46 -6.45
C ALA A 177 9.56 -8.45 -5.41
N ALA A 178 8.24 -8.59 -5.29
CA ALA A 178 7.63 -9.54 -4.36
C ALA A 178 8.03 -10.98 -4.68
N ALA A 179 7.99 -11.38 -5.95
CA ALA A 179 8.41 -12.70 -6.38
C ALA A 179 9.88 -12.98 -6.02
N LEU A 180 10.74 -11.99 -6.18
CA LEU A 180 12.15 -12.06 -5.81
C LEU A 180 12.30 -12.28 -4.28
N ALA A 181 11.51 -11.56 -3.48
CA ALA A 181 11.51 -11.72 -2.02
C ALA A 181 11.13 -13.14 -1.58
N TYR A 182 10.24 -13.79 -2.32
CA TYR A 182 9.84 -15.18 -2.06
C TYR A 182 10.84 -16.20 -2.61
N GLY A 183 11.91 -15.76 -3.26
CA GLY A 183 12.96 -16.65 -3.78
C GLY A 183 12.55 -17.46 -5.01
N LEU A 184 11.56 -16.99 -5.75
CA LEU A 184 11.00 -17.76 -6.89
C LEU A 184 11.95 -17.84 -8.08
N GLU A 185 12.94 -16.95 -8.19
CA GLU A 185 13.95 -16.98 -9.26
C GLU A 185 14.87 -18.22 -9.18
N LYS A 186 14.93 -18.86 -8.03
CA LYS A 186 15.80 -20.02 -7.78
C LYS A 186 15.20 -21.34 -8.22
N ASN A 187 13.93 -21.32 -8.55
CA ASN A 187 13.20 -22.52 -8.93
C ASN A 187 13.17 -22.70 -10.45
N GLN A 188 12.63 -23.82 -10.88
CA GLN A 188 12.45 -24.12 -12.31
C GLN A 188 11.53 -23.10 -12.97
N ASP A 189 11.54 -23.06 -14.30
CA ASP A 189 10.64 -22.24 -15.09
C ASP A 189 9.20 -22.48 -14.67
N LYS A 190 8.45 -21.39 -14.47
CA LYS A 190 7.07 -21.48 -13.97
C LYS A 190 6.27 -20.22 -14.22
N VAL A 191 4.97 -20.34 -14.01
CA VAL A 191 4.02 -19.21 -14.03
C VAL A 191 3.52 -19.02 -12.61
N VAL A 192 3.55 -17.78 -12.14
CA VAL A 192 3.13 -17.45 -10.77
C VAL A 192 2.10 -16.31 -10.78
N ALA A 193 1.25 -16.30 -9.77
CA ALA A 193 0.30 -15.21 -9.55
C ALA A 193 0.72 -14.42 -8.31
N VAL A 194 0.68 -13.09 -8.44
CA VAL A 194 0.94 -12.16 -7.32
C VAL A 194 -0.37 -11.46 -7.00
N TYR A 195 -0.94 -11.78 -5.85
CA TYR A 195 -2.19 -11.21 -5.35
C TYR A 195 -1.83 -10.17 -4.29
N ASP A 196 -2.03 -8.90 -4.62
CA ASP A 196 -1.64 -7.77 -3.79
C ASP A 196 -2.88 -6.99 -3.33
N LEU A 197 -3.34 -7.27 -2.11
CA LEU A 197 -4.42 -6.53 -1.48
C LEU A 197 -3.83 -5.64 -0.40
N GLY A 198 -3.53 -4.41 -0.78
CA GLY A 198 -2.95 -3.38 0.09
C GLY A 198 -4.01 -2.56 0.83
N GLY A 199 -3.59 -1.43 1.37
CA GLY A 199 -4.47 -0.52 2.11
C GLY A 199 -5.49 0.20 1.23
N GLY A 200 -5.12 0.57 0.00
CA GLY A 200 -5.95 1.38 -0.88
C GLY A 200 -6.16 0.83 -2.28
N THR A 201 -5.38 -0.16 -2.71
CA THR A 201 -5.46 -0.75 -4.04
C THR A 201 -5.44 -2.27 -3.99
N PHE A 202 -6.06 -2.88 -4.99
CA PHE A 202 -5.92 -4.30 -5.27
C PHE A 202 -5.25 -4.47 -6.63
N ASP A 203 -4.21 -5.30 -6.67
CA ASP A 203 -3.46 -5.60 -7.89
C ASP A 203 -3.24 -7.10 -8.00
N ILE A 204 -3.53 -7.64 -9.18
CA ILE A 204 -3.21 -9.03 -9.53
C ILE A 204 -2.30 -9.02 -10.74
N SER A 205 -1.21 -9.77 -10.67
CA SER A 205 -0.26 -9.89 -11.77
C SER A 205 0.07 -11.35 -12.02
N ILE A 206 0.18 -11.73 -13.29
CA ILE A 206 0.61 -13.05 -13.70
C ILE A 206 2.01 -12.89 -14.27
N LEU A 207 2.97 -13.62 -13.67
CA LEU A 207 4.37 -13.58 -14.07
C LEU A 207 4.79 -14.91 -14.67
N GLU A 208 5.60 -14.85 -15.70
CA GLU A 208 6.32 -16.01 -16.22
C GLU A 208 7.78 -15.90 -15.82
N ILE A 209 8.33 -16.96 -15.28
CA ILE A 209 9.74 -17.06 -14.90
C ILE A 209 10.40 -18.09 -15.78
N GLN A 210 11.36 -17.67 -16.61
CA GLN A 210 12.13 -18.51 -17.49
C GLN A 210 13.62 -18.20 -17.34
N SER A 211 14.42 -19.20 -17.00
CA SER A 211 15.87 -19.04 -16.82
C SER A 211 16.21 -17.87 -15.87
N SER A 212 15.47 -17.77 -14.78
CA SER A 212 15.58 -16.72 -13.76
C SER A 212 15.23 -15.31 -14.26
N VAL A 213 14.60 -15.18 -15.42
CA VAL A 213 14.12 -13.91 -15.95
C VAL A 213 12.61 -13.82 -15.68
N PHE A 214 12.19 -12.69 -15.12
CA PHE A 214 10.77 -12.40 -14.80
C PHE A 214 10.15 -11.60 -15.93
N GLU A 215 9.00 -12.05 -16.40
CA GLU A 215 8.18 -11.31 -17.37
C GLU A 215 6.75 -11.16 -16.82
N VAL A 216 6.23 -9.94 -16.77
CA VAL A 216 4.84 -9.71 -16.40
C VAL A 216 3.97 -9.99 -17.63
N LYS A 217 3.19 -11.07 -17.58
CA LYS A 217 2.31 -11.50 -18.68
C LYS A 217 1.02 -10.70 -18.71
N SER A 218 0.47 -10.38 -17.55
CA SER A 218 -0.73 -9.57 -17.43
C SER A 218 -0.82 -8.95 -16.05
N THR A 219 -1.59 -7.88 -15.95
CA THR A 219 -1.94 -7.24 -14.69
C THR A 219 -3.37 -6.72 -14.78
N ASN A 220 -4.06 -6.73 -13.67
CA ASN A 220 -5.41 -6.19 -13.51
C ASN A 220 -5.60 -5.77 -12.06
N GLY A 221 -6.72 -5.19 -11.72
CA GLY A 221 -6.99 -4.82 -10.34
C GLY A 221 -8.08 -3.78 -10.19
N ASP A 222 -8.10 -3.18 -9.02
CA ASP A 222 -9.04 -2.12 -8.66
C ASP A 222 -8.28 -1.08 -7.83
N THR A 223 -8.12 0.11 -8.36
CA THR A 223 -7.35 1.19 -7.72
C THR A 223 -8.05 1.80 -6.51
N HIS A 224 -9.31 1.43 -6.27
CA HIS A 224 -10.13 1.93 -5.15
C HIS A 224 -10.69 0.79 -4.29
N LEU A 225 -9.91 -0.28 -4.14
CA LEU A 225 -10.25 -1.41 -3.27
C LEU A 225 -9.03 -1.77 -2.42
N GLY A 226 -9.16 -1.71 -1.11
CA GLY A 226 -8.08 -2.07 -0.19
C GLY A 226 -8.58 -2.18 1.23
N GLY A 227 -7.65 -2.40 2.16
CA GLY A 227 -7.94 -2.58 3.58
C GLY A 227 -8.70 -1.44 4.22
N GLU A 228 -8.52 -0.21 3.71
CA GLU A 228 -9.27 0.96 4.18
C GLU A 228 -10.77 0.82 3.94
N ASP A 229 -11.17 0.17 2.83
CA ASP A 229 -12.58 -0.09 2.54
C ASP A 229 -13.18 -1.08 3.53
N PHE A 230 -12.39 -2.05 3.96
CA PHE A 230 -12.79 -3.00 5.00
C PHE A 230 -13.00 -2.29 6.34
N ASP A 231 -12.13 -1.34 6.66
CA ASP A 231 -12.26 -0.52 7.88
C ASP A 231 -13.53 0.33 7.82
N ILE A 232 -13.85 0.91 6.67
CA ILE A 232 -15.05 1.74 6.48
C ILE A 232 -16.33 0.91 6.64
N VAL A 233 -16.37 -0.29 6.08
CA VAL A 233 -17.53 -1.19 6.23
C VAL A 233 -17.75 -1.51 7.71
N LEU A 234 -16.70 -1.80 8.44
CA LEU A 234 -16.80 -2.08 9.86
C LEU A 234 -17.18 -0.84 10.67
N LEU A 235 -16.60 0.31 10.36
CA LEU A 235 -16.95 1.60 10.95
C LEU A 235 -18.47 1.85 10.84
N ARG A 236 -19.02 1.70 9.65
CA ARG A 236 -20.44 1.91 9.39
C ARG A 236 -21.31 0.93 10.19
N SER A 237 -20.89 -0.31 10.27
CA SER A 237 -21.59 -1.34 11.05
C SER A 237 -21.64 -0.98 12.55
N ILE A 238 -20.52 -0.53 13.10
CA ILE A 238 -20.44 -0.10 14.50
C ILE A 238 -21.37 1.09 14.76
N MET A 239 -21.36 2.07 13.86
CA MET A 239 -22.20 3.27 13.98
C MET A 239 -23.68 2.95 13.86
N GLU A 240 -24.05 2.04 12.97
CA GLU A 240 -25.45 1.61 12.82
C GLU A 240 -25.97 0.87 14.04
N GLU A 241 -25.16 -0.02 14.62
CA GLU A 241 -25.53 -0.73 15.83
C GLU A 241 -25.72 0.24 17.00
N PHE A 242 -24.83 1.23 17.14
CA PHE A 242 -24.96 2.26 18.17
C PHE A 242 -26.23 3.09 17.95
N LYS A 243 -26.56 3.43 16.73
CA LYS A 243 -27.78 4.16 16.40
C LYS A 243 -29.04 3.38 16.77
N LYS A 244 -29.01 2.05 16.53
CA LYS A 244 -30.14 1.18 16.92
C LYS A 244 -30.34 1.12 18.43
N THR A 245 -29.26 1.03 19.19
CA THR A 245 -29.33 0.85 20.66
C THR A 245 -29.53 2.17 21.39
N GLU A 246 -28.94 3.27 20.94
CA GLU A 246 -28.92 4.55 21.64
C GLU A 246 -29.68 5.67 20.91
N GLY A 247 -30.11 5.45 19.69
CA GLY A 247 -30.84 6.44 18.89
C GLY A 247 -30.02 7.63 18.42
N ILE A 248 -28.69 7.54 18.51
CA ILE A 248 -27.77 8.65 18.18
C ILE A 248 -26.99 8.32 16.92
N ASP A 249 -27.00 9.26 15.96
CA ASP A 249 -26.16 9.20 14.75
C ASP A 249 -24.83 9.93 15.01
N LEU A 250 -23.73 9.16 15.04
CA LEU A 250 -22.38 9.69 15.28
C LEU A 250 -21.71 10.24 14.02
N GLY A 251 -22.34 10.14 12.85
CA GLY A 251 -21.73 10.48 11.57
C GLY A 251 -21.24 11.90 11.41
N LYS A 252 -21.78 12.85 12.17
CA LYS A 252 -21.39 14.27 12.12
C LYS A 252 -20.33 14.64 13.17
N ASP A 253 -20.06 13.76 14.12
CA ASP A 253 -19.04 13.96 15.14
C ASP A 253 -17.70 13.39 14.65
N ARG A 254 -16.85 14.27 14.14
CA ARG A 254 -15.56 13.88 13.53
C ARG A 254 -14.64 13.13 14.50
N MET A 255 -14.63 13.54 15.78
CA MET A 255 -13.77 12.89 16.78
C MET A 255 -14.29 11.50 17.11
N ALA A 256 -15.61 11.33 17.21
CA ALA A 256 -16.23 10.03 17.42
C ALA A 256 -15.96 9.10 16.24
N VAL A 257 -16.15 9.59 15.01
CA VAL A 257 -15.88 8.82 13.78
C VAL A 257 -14.42 8.37 13.73
N GLN A 258 -13.49 9.23 14.09
CA GLN A 258 -12.06 8.87 14.11
C GLN A 258 -11.75 7.81 15.15
N ARG A 259 -12.31 7.93 16.34
CA ARG A 259 -12.13 6.90 17.39
C ARG A 259 -12.69 5.55 16.95
N ILE A 260 -13.85 5.56 16.28
CA ILE A 260 -14.47 4.33 15.76
C ILE A 260 -13.62 3.74 14.62
N ARG A 261 -13.07 4.59 13.75
CA ARG A 261 -12.18 4.16 12.66
C ARG A 261 -10.94 3.44 13.18
N GLU A 262 -10.30 4.00 14.19
CA GLU A 262 -9.11 3.40 14.81
C GLU A 262 -9.46 2.06 15.48
N ALA A 263 -10.61 2.00 16.16
CA ALA A 263 -11.09 0.77 16.79
C ALA A 263 -11.44 -0.29 15.74
N ALA A 264 -12.02 0.11 14.62
CA ALA A 264 -12.36 -0.79 13.51
C ALA A 264 -11.08 -1.39 12.88
N GLU A 265 -10.07 -0.57 12.61
CA GLU A 265 -8.79 -1.03 12.09
C GLU A 265 -8.13 -2.03 13.05
N LYS A 266 -8.11 -1.71 14.34
CA LYS A 266 -7.57 -2.59 15.38
C LYS A 266 -8.32 -3.92 15.43
N ALA A 267 -9.65 -3.89 15.42
CA ALA A 267 -10.48 -5.08 15.44
C ALA A 267 -10.24 -5.96 14.22
N LYS A 268 -10.13 -5.34 13.02
CA LYS A 268 -9.81 -6.06 11.79
C LYS A 268 -8.50 -6.81 11.92
N ILE A 269 -7.46 -6.18 12.44
CA ILE A 269 -6.14 -6.79 12.63
C ILE A 269 -6.22 -7.94 13.65
N GLU A 270 -6.89 -7.73 14.78
CA GLU A 270 -7.05 -8.77 15.81
C GLU A 270 -7.79 -10.00 15.28
N LEU A 271 -8.79 -9.81 14.44
CA LEU A 271 -9.59 -10.92 13.89
C LEU A 271 -8.84 -11.76 12.86
N SER A 272 -7.64 -11.36 12.46
CA SER A 272 -6.76 -12.22 11.67
C SER A 272 -6.15 -13.36 12.50
N SER A 273 -6.03 -13.17 13.81
CA SER A 273 -5.42 -14.15 14.73
C SER A 273 -6.38 -14.69 15.78
N THR A 274 -7.50 -14.01 16.05
CA THR A 274 -8.51 -14.44 17.03
C THR A 274 -9.87 -14.63 16.37
N MET A 275 -10.74 -15.42 17.02
CA MET A 275 -12.09 -15.68 16.51
C MET A 275 -13.11 -14.63 16.92
N GLN A 276 -12.76 -13.80 17.91
CA GLN A 276 -13.66 -12.79 18.48
C GLN A 276 -12.85 -11.64 19.06
N THR A 277 -13.39 -10.44 19.01
CA THR A 277 -12.81 -9.25 19.62
C THR A 277 -13.89 -8.36 20.22
N ASP A 278 -13.50 -7.49 21.15
CA ASP A 278 -14.39 -6.50 21.76
C ASP A 278 -14.05 -5.12 21.22
N ILE A 279 -15.09 -4.32 20.97
CA ILE A 279 -14.96 -2.94 20.56
C ILE A 279 -15.51 -2.09 21.70
N ASN A 280 -14.62 -1.52 22.50
CA ASN A 280 -14.95 -0.73 23.69
C ASN A 280 -14.46 0.69 23.52
N LEU A 281 -15.39 1.63 23.38
CA LEU A 281 -15.12 3.06 23.24
C LEU A 281 -15.91 3.82 24.28
N PRO A 282 -15.35 4.00 25.51
CA PRO A 282 -16.05 4.73 26.56
C PRO A 282 -16.16 6.21 26.21
N TYR A 283 -17.24 6.83 26.67
CA TYR A 283 -17.51 8.25 26.49
C TYR A 283 -17.43 8.71 25.02
N ILE A 284 -18.04 7.92 24.13
CA ILE A 284 -18.02 8.24 22.69
C ILE A 284 -18.84 9.49 22.40
N THR A 285 -19.91 9.71 23.16
CA THR A 285 -20.78 10.91 23.09
C THR A 285 -21.56 11.06 24.39
N ALA A 286 -22.39 12.10 24.47
CA ALA A 286 -23.31 12.32 25.58
C ALA A 286 -24.63 12.89 25.08
N ASP A 287 -25.72 12.58 25.76
CA ASP A 287 -27.03 13.19 25.54
C ASP A 287 -27.65 13.63 26.87
N ALA A 288 -28.93 14.00 26.86
CA ALA A 288 -29.65 14.47 28.06
C ALA A 288 -29.65 13.45 29.21
N SER A 289 -29.50 12.16 28.92
CA SER A 289 -29.43 11.10 29.93
C SER A 289 -28.02 10.79 30.42
N GLY A 290 -27.00 11.51 29.89
CA GLY A 290 -25.60 11.39 30.32
C GLY A 290 -24.68 10.80 29.27
N PRO A 291 -23.45 10.38 29.69
CA PRO A 291 -22.46 9.82 28.77
C PRO A 291 -22.93 8.50 28.16
N LYS A 292 -22.54 8.29 26.91
CA LYS A 292 -22.83 7.07 26.15
C LYS A 292 -21.51 6.39 25.73
N HIS A 293 -21.54 5.07 25.68
CA HIS A 293 -20.37 4.25 25.38
C HIS A 293 -20.68 3.25 24.28
N ILE A 294 -19.66 2.91 23.49
CA ILE A 294 -19.77 1.77 22.56
C ILE A 294 -19.16 0.55 23.26
N MET A 295 -19.95 -0.49 23.38
CA MET A 295 -19.52 -1.79 23.90
C MET A 295 -20.14 -2.86 23.01
N GLN A 296 -19.38 -3.33 22.04
CA GLN A 296 -19.85 -4.32 21.06
C GLN A 296 -18.87 -5.49 21.00
N LYS A 297 -19.40 -6.66 20.70
CA LYS A 297 -18.61 -7.84 20.40
C LYS A 297 -18.68 -8.13 18.92
N LEU A 298 -17.56 -8.51 18.33
CA LEU A 298 -17.48 -8.85 16.92
C LEU A 298 -16.76 -10.17 16.75
N SER A 299 -17.43 -11.13 16.08
CA SER A 299 -16.78 -12.38 15.71
C SER A 299 -16.11 -12.26 14.35
N ARG A 300 -15.13 -13.13 14.09
CA ARG A 300 -14.51 -13.24 12.78
C ARG A 300 -15.55 -13.52 11.69
N SER A 301 -16.48 -14.43 11.94
CA SER A 301 -17.50 -14.77 10.96
C SER A 301 -18.45 -13.61 10.64
N GLN A 302 -18.81 -12.80 11.64
CA GLN A 302 -19.60 -11.59 11.43
C GLN A 302 -18.84 -10.59 10.55
N PHE A 303 -17.56 -10.36 10.86
CA PHE A 303 -16.72 -9.47 10.08
C PHE A 303 -16.57 -9.96 8.63
N GLN A 304 -16.31 -11.26 8.45
CA GLN A 304 -16.17 -11.86 7.13
C GLN A 304 -17.43 -11.69 6.29
N SER A 305 -18.61 -11.84 6.90
CA SER A 305 -19.88 -11.60 6.22
C SER A 305 -20.05 -10.15 5.78
N LEU A 306 -19.65 -9.20 6.63
CA LEU A 306 -19.71 -7.77 6.33
C LEU A 306 -18.83 -7.39 5.12
N VAL A 307 -17.65 -7.98 5.00
CA VAL A 307 -16.66 -7.61 3.98
C VAL A 307 -16.68 -8.50 2.75
N LYS A 308 -17.51 -9.54 2.74
CA LYS A 308 -17.62 -10.45 1.59
C LYS A 308 -17.82 -9.73 0.25
N PRO A 309 -18.68 -8.71 0.12
CA PRO A 309 -18.83 -7.98 -1.14
C PRO A 309 -17.53 -7.35 -1.64
N LEU A 310 -16.66 -6.91 -0.74
CA LEU A 310 -15.35 -6.35 -1.10
C LEU A 310 -14.40 -7.43 -1.62
N LEU A 311 -14.37 -8.59 -0.97
CA LEU A 311 -13.57 -9.73 -1.43
C LEU A 311 -14.04 -10.25 -2.79
N ASP A 312 -15.34 -10.27 -3.01
CA ASP A 312 -15.92 -10.69 -4.29
C ASP A 312 -15.45 -9.81 -5.45
N ARG A 313 -15.13 -8.55 -5.18
CA ARG A 313 -14.59 -7.62 -6.18
C ARG A 313 -13.19 -8.00 -6.67
N THR A 314 -12.48 -8.88 -6.00
CA THR A 314 -11.15 -9.34 -6.44
C THR A 314 -11.24 -10.50 -7.44
N VAL A 315 -12.37 -11.17 -7.52
CA VAL A 315 -12.53 -12.40 -8.34
C VAL A 315 -12.43 -12.11 -9.85
N GLU A 316 -13.20 -11.17 -10.35
CA GLU A 316 -13.19 -10.83 -11.78
C GLU A 316 -11.85 -10.32 -12.28
N PRO A 317 -11.14 -9.41 -11.56
CA PRO A 317 -9.79 -9.03 -11.95
C PRO A 317 -8.83 -10.22 -12.06
N CYS A 318 -8.91 -11.19 -11.15
CA CYS A 318 -8.07 -12.38 -11.19
C CYS A 318 -8.39 -13.23 -12.43
N LYS A 319 -9.66 -13.44 -12.74
CA LYS A 319 -10.07 -14.18 -13.93
C LYS A 319 -9.62 -13.49 -15.21
N LYS A 320 -9.75 -12.17 -15.26
CA LYS A 320 -9.31 -11.36 -16.39
C LYS A 320 -7.80 -11.44 -16.60
N ALA A 321 -7.03 -11.37 -15.51
CA ALA A 321 -5.57 -11.48 -15.57
C ALA A 321 -5.14 -12.85 -16.11
N LEU A 322 -5.77 -13.93 -15.66
CA LEU A 322 -5.50 -15.27 -16.16
C LEU A 322 -5.82 -15.39 -17.65
N LYS A 323 -6.96 -14.88 -18.06
CA LYS A 323 -7.39 -14.88 -19.46
C LYS A 323 -6.41 -14.11 -20.35
N ASP A 324 -6.02 -12.90 -19.92
CA ASP A 324 -5.11 -12.04 -20.68
C ASP A 324 -3.71 -12.65 -20.77
N ALA A 325 -3.28 -13.39 -19.77
CA ALA A 325 -2.01 -14.11 -19.78
C ALA A 325 -2.09 -15.42 -20.59
N GLY A 326 -3.29 -15.86 -20.95
CA GLY A 326 -3.50 -17.10 -21.70
C GLY A 326 -3.22 -18.35 -20.87
N VAL A 327 -3.41 -18.29 -19.55
CA VAL A 327 -3.15 -19.42 -18.64
C VAL A 327 -4.42 -19.78 -17.85
N SER A 328 -4.53 -21.06 -17.51
CA SER A 328 -5.57 -21.54 -16.60
C SER A 328 -5.05 -21.54 -15.17
N PRO A 329 -5.95 -21.56 -14.16
CA PRO A 329 -5.52 -21.67 -12.76
C PRO A 329 -4.58 -22.86 -12.48
N LYS A 330 -4.78 -23.99 -13.18
CA LYS A 330 -3.96 -25.18 -13.03
C LYS A 330 -2.51 -25.01 -13.47
N GLU A 331 -2.25 -24.07 -14.37
CA GLU A 331 -0.91 -23.76 -14.85
C GLU A 331 -0.11 -22.88 -13.89
N ILE A 332 -0.77 -22.29 -12.91
CA ILE A 332 -0.13 -21.46 -11.89
C ILE A 332 0.59 -22.35 -10.90
N SER A 333 1.91 -22.21 -10.82
CA SER A 333 2.76 -23.02 -9.94
C SER A 333 2.77 -22.52 -8.50
N ASP A 334 2.75 -21.20 -8.32
CA ASP A 334 2.75 -20.54 -7.01
C ASP A 334 1.84 -19.35 -7.03
N VAL A 335 1.17 -19.11 -5.92
CA VAL A 335 0.42 -17.89 -5.66
C VAL A 335 1.04 -17.23 -4.45
N ILE A 336 1.51 -15.99 -4.60
CA ILE A 336 2.10 -15.25 -3.48
C ILE A 336 1.19 -14.10 -3.10
N LEU A 337 1.15 -13.85 -1.78
CA LEU A 337 0.33 -12.81 -1.19
C LEU A 337 1.18 -11.59 -0.84
N VAL A 338 0.67 -10.43 -1.19
CA VAL A 338 1.28 -9.13 -0.90
C VAL A 338 0.21 -8.23 -0.30
N GLY A 339 0.62 -7.32 0.58
CA GLY A 339 -0.28 -6.39 1.24
C GLY A 339 -0.82 -6.93 2.57
N GLY A 340 -1.05 -6.03 3.53
CA GLY A 340 -1.45 -6.41 4.89
C GLY A 340 -2.79 -7.13 4.98
N MET A 341 -3.73 -6.81 4.10
CA MET A 341 -5.04 -7.47 4.07
C MET A 341 -4.95 -8.94 3.69
N SER A 342 -3.89 -9.35 3.03
CA SER A 342 -3.67 -10.75 2.66
C SER A 342 -3.48 -11.69 3.86
N ARG A 343 -3.29 -11.14 5.06
CA ARG A 343 -3.23 -11.93 6.31
C ARG A 343 -4.59 -12.42 6.78
N MET A 344 -5.66 -11.80 6.33
CA MET A 344 -7.00 -12.18 6.72
C MET A 344 -7.32 -13.60 6.22
N PRO A 345 -7.77 -14.52 7.11
CA PRO A 345 -8.04 -15.90 6.71
C PRO A 345 -9.01 -16.05 5.54
N LYS A 346 -10.02 -15.18 5.46
CA LYS A 346 -11.00 -15.21 4.38
C LYS A 346 -10.38 -14.81 3.02
N VAL A 347 -9.37 -13.93 3.04
CA VAL A 347 -8.61 -13.59 1.83
C VAL A 347 -7.86 -14.82 1.33
N MET A 348 -7.20 -15.56 2.23
CA MET A 348 -6.48 -16.78 1.87
C MET A 348 -7.42 -17.85 1.29
N GLU A 349 -8.61 -18.00 1.89
CA GLU A 349 -9.64 -18.90 1.35
C GLU A 349 -10.08 -18.49 -0.05
N SER A 350 -10.35 -17.21 -0.25
CA SER A 350 -10.77 -16.68 -1.56
C SER A 350 -9.71 -16.93 -2.63
N VAL A 351 -8.44 -16.68 -2.29
CA VAL A 351 -7.31 -16.94 -3.20
C VAL A 351 -7.21 -18.43 -3.54
N LYS A 352 -7.37 -19.30 -2.54
CA LYS A 352 -7.37 -20.74 -2.76
C LYS A 352 -8.49 -21.18 -3.69
N GLU A 353 -9.68 -20.61 -3.55
CA GLU A 353 -10.82 -20.90 -4.43
C GLU A 353 -10.55 -20.45 -5.88
N ILE A 354 -9.96 -19.26 -6.06
CA ILE A 354 -9.68 -18.70 -7.38
C ILE A 354 -8.61 -19.53 -8.11
N PHE A 355 -7.53 -19.87 -7.42
CA PHE A 355 -6.35 -20.48 -8.06
C PHE A 355 -6.21 -21.98 -7.81
N GLY A 356 -7.06 -22.56 -6.96
CA GLY A 356 -7.05 -24.00 -6.69
C GLY A 356 -5.85 -24.50 -5.90
N ARG A 357 -5.12 -23.65 -5.20
CA ARG A 357 -3.97 -24.02 -4.37
C ARG A 357 -3.77 -23.06 -3.20
N GLU A 358 -3.08 -23.54 -2.16
CA GLU A 358 -2.71 -22.73 -1.02
C GLU A 358 -1.74 -21.64 -1.45
N PRO A 359 -1.96 -20.37 -1.07
CA PRO A 359 -0.98 -19.32 -1.31
C PRO A 359 0.25 -19.49 -0.41
N SER A 360 1.40 -19.03 -0.90
CA SER A 360 2.63 -19.00 -0.13
C SER A 360 2.62 -17.86 0.89
N LYS A 361 3.10 -18.12 2.11
CA LYS A 361 3.12 -17.19 3.25
C LYS A 361 4.50 -17.04 3.87
N SER A 362 5.55 -17.47 3.19
CA SER A 362 6.91 -17.51 3.75
C SER A 362 7.52 -16.12 3.99
N VAL A 363 6.97 -15.10 3.38
CA VAL A 363 7.42 -13.71 3.51
C VAL A 363 6.29 -12.87 4.10
N ASN A 364 6.64 -11.89 4.94
CA ASN A 364 5.67 -10.95 5.49
C ASN A 364 5.06 -10.14 4.34
N PRO A 365 3.75 -10.23 4.10
CA PRO A 365 3.13 -9.61 2.93
C PRO A 365 3.22 -8.08 2.89
N ASP A 366 3.38 -7.40 4.05
CA ASP A 366 3.57 -5.94 4.10
C ASP A 366 4.96 -5.53 3.64
N GLU A 367 5.91 -6.45 3.62
CA GLU A 367 7.33 -6.17 3.45
C GLU A 367 7.93 -6.78 2.19
N ALA A 368 7.19 -7.66 1.52
CA ALA A 368 7.70 -8.44 0.40
C ALA A 368 8.28 -7.55 -0.73
N VAL A 369 7.59 -6.48 -1.06
CA VAL A 369 8.00 -5.56 -2.15
C VAL A 369 9.30 -4.84 -1.77
N ALA A 370 9.39 -4.29 -0.56
CA ALA A 370 10.60 -3.61 -0.08
C ALA A 370 11.79 -4.57 0.01
N ILE A 371 11.55 -5.80 0.47
CA ILE A 371 12.58 -6.83 0.54
C ILE A 371 13.13 -7.13 -0.86
N GLY A 372 12.25 -7.30 -1.85
CA GLY A 372 12.67 -7.53 -3.24
C GLY A 372 13.47 -6.37 -3.80
N ALA A 373 13.05 -5.14 -3.50
CA ALA A 373 13.80 -3.94 -3.89
C ALA A 373 15.20 -3.91 -3.26
N ALA A 374 15.31 -4.28 -1.98
CA ALA A 374 16.60 -4.35 -1.29
C ALA A 374 17.53 -5.41 -1.90
N ILE A 375 16.98 -6.56 -2.27
CA ILE A 375 17.76 -7.62 -2.95
C ILE A 375 18.32 -7.08 -4.27
N GLN A 376 17.52 -6.39 -5.06
CA GLN A 376 18.00 -5.74 -6.30
C GLN A 376 19.06 -4.68 -6.00
N GLY A 377 18.90 -3.92 -4.93
CA GLY A 377 19.91 -2.97 -4.48
C GLY A 377 21.23 -3.66 -4.15
N GLY A 378 21.16 -4.81 -3.49
CA GLY A 378 22.34 -5.65 -3.19
C GLY A 378 23.03 -6.17 -4.45
N VAL A 379 22.27 -6.55 -5.47
CA VAL A 379 22.81 -6.94 -6.79
C VAL A 379 23.56 -5.78 -7.43
N LEU A 380 22.98 -4.60 -7.44
CA LEU A 380 23.58 -3.40 -8.02
C LEU A 380 24.82 -2.95 -7.26
N ALA A 381 24.85 -3.12 -5.95
CA ALA A 381 26.01 -2.81 -5.11
C ALA A 381 27.10 -3.89 -5.17
N GLY A 382 26.81 -5.07 -5.72
CA GLY A 382 27.73 -6.18 -5.78
C GLY A 382 27.75 -7.06 -4.53
N ASP A 383 26.83 -6.84 -3.59
CA ASP A 383 26.73 -7.60 -2.33
C ASP A 383 26.02 -8.94 -2.52
N VAL A 384 25.20 -9.04 -3.55
CA VAL A 384 24.44 -10.24 -3.92
C VAL A 384 24.86 -10.63 -5.34
N THR A 385 25.37 -11.84 -5.51
CA THR A 385 25.93 -12.31 -6.80
C THR A 385 25.17 -13.48 -7.41
N ASP A 386 24.32 -14.13 -6.63
CA ASP A 386 23.56 -15.32 -7.04
C ASP A 386 22.14 -15.00 -7.56
N VAL A 387 21.83 -13.72 -7.73
CA VAL A 387 20.55 -13.24 -8.25
C VAL A 387 20.81 -12.41 -9.49
N LEU A 388 20.00 -12.60 -10.53
CA LEU A 388 20.07 -11.79 -11.74
C LEU A 388 19.43 -10.42 -11.51
N LEU A 389 19.98 -9.40 -12.19
CA LEU A 389 19.37 -8.09 -12.22
C LEU A 389 18.05 -8.16 -12.98
N LEU A 390 16.97 -7.72 -12.34
CA LEU A 390 15.65 -7.71 -12.95
C LEU A 390 15.62 -6.71 -14.13
N ASP A 391 15.06 -7.16 -15.25
CA ASP A 391 14.87 -6.29 -16.40
C ASP A 391 13.57 -5.50 -16.21
N VAL A 392 13.64 -4.17 -16.42
CA VAL A 392 12.53 -3.26 -16.23
C VAL A 392 11.92 -2.95 -17.59
N THR A 393 11.29 -3.96 -18.19
CA THR A 393 10.58 -3.74 -19.45
C THR A 393 9.15 -3.33 -19.13
N PRO A 394 8.68 -2.16 -19.59
CA PRO A 394 7.29 -1.77 -19.42
C PRO A 394 6.37 -2.76 -20.11
N LEU A 395 5.19 -2.97 -19.51
CA LEU A 395 4.14 -3.76 -20.16
C LEU A 395 3.73 -3.10 -21.47
N SER A 396 3.69 -3.90 -22.53
CA SER A 396 3.17 -3.48 -23.82
C SER A 396 1.63 -3.51 -23.86
N LEU A 397 0.98 -3.98 -22.82
CA LEU A 397 -0.47 -4.11 -22.74
C LEU A 397 -1.10 -2.84 -22.16
N GLY A 398 -2.08 -2.31 -22.86
CA GLY A 398 -2.90 -1.24 -22.34
C GLY A 398 -3.72 -1.73 -21.16
N ILE A 399 -3.83 -0.88 -20.13
CA ILE A 399 -4.66 -1.15 -18.98
C ILE A 399 -5.99 -0.46 -19.22
N GLU A 400 -7.07 -1.22 -19.16
CA GLU A 400 -8.38 -0.63 -19.09
C GLU A 400 -8.59 -0.03 -17.71
N THR A 401 -8.72 1.24 -17.67
CA THR A 401 -9.02 1.99 -16.46
C THR A 401 -10.53 2.03 -16.19
#